data_ab075054ae82062b05f6d7509b9a398c
#
_entry.id   ab075054ae82062b05f6d7509b9a398c
#
_cell.length_a   1.000
_cell.length_b   1.000
_cell.length_c   1.000
_cell.angle_alpha   90.00
_cell.angle_beta   90.00
_cell.angle_gamma   90.00
#
_symmetry.space_group_name_H-M   'P 1'
#
loop_
_entity.id
_entity.type
_entity.pdbx_description
1 polymer ?
#
loop_
_entity_poly.entity_id
_entity_poly.type
_entity_poly.pdbx_seq_one_letter_code
_entity_poly.pdbx_strand_id
1 'polypeptide(L)'
;MSNRTHRLFIVAIALAIAAMAIPAARATGNHGTEFAPLAPGSFPVACTDVAHDVTKMNQIGGAASDFWEGNPQGNGESRYFRDILLEPLDTIQISPIVPGDGQFYVQFANQPVNFVVIVCYPTGPGNNRPDYVLPDLQVVPKMQRTGQHPIFQPLMLRPTLPGEDDPNLLPLLVVSHGLASSPLNSRSLEIMTRLASYGYVVAAPFHGDARFSQIHVGNIGELLSVLYNFDQFAEMEAMRPVALKATVDALLAHPDFGVRINPKKIGGFGASMGGASMTWLLGAWLTNGFVSQSVHATVQDPRIKAAVGYVPFAGVNFLPAFGRDNASAANVKTPYLAISGTADTTAPMDRMEQAMNLFRNSRYLVALSGVPHGYESIYADDVFGWTIPFLDAYVKGDTSALAKFVQQKDIRGGLDDFMRIDYTAPTTLAAGQLLAEEFYNSGLNHYFITADSTEKTSIDSGGAGPGWSRTGYQFNVYSSPASGVQTPIDRVPVCRFYGTPGIGPNSHFYTADAAECELVRKDRGWLYEGTAFWITRVAATPSSGGTGSTLAYSCPDGTIAINRAYNNRWKQNDSNHRFSTSNSAMAQMKDKGWTVEGLVMCAPL
;
A
#
# COMPACT_ATOMS: atom_id res chain seq x y z
N MET A 1 -52.29 -3.71 -9.00
CA MET A 1 -51.76 -3.56 -7.63
C MET A 1 -50.25 -3.81 -7.63
N SER A 2 -49.48 -3.09 -8.43
CA SER A 2 -48.04 -3.33 -8.56
C SER A 2 -47.18 -2.05 -8.60
N ASN A 3 -47.75 -0.85 -8.47
CA ASN A 3 -46.97 0.41 -8.66
C ASN A 3 -46.78 1.25 -7.40
N ARG A 4 -47.13 0.76 -6.19
CA ARG A 4 -46.90 1.51 -4.94
C ARG A 4 -45.69 1.07 -4.12
N THR A 5 -45.17 -0.13 -4.34
CA THR A 5 -44.00 -0.65 -3.61
C THR A 5 -42.66 -0.14 -4.17
N HIS A 6 -42.59 0.18 -5.45
CA HIS A 6 -41.32 0.71 -6.04
C HIS A 6 -41.05 2.19 -5.70
N ARG A 7 -42.09 2.98 -5.40
CA ARG A 7 -41.88 4.40 -5.04
C ARG A 7 -41.38 4.61 -3.59
N LEU A 8 -41.59 3.65 -2.70
CA LEU A 8 -41.11 3.74 -1.31
C LEU A 8 -39.61 3.36 -1.15
N PHE A 9 -39.09 2.55 -2.06
CA PHE A 9 -37.67 2.20 -2.05
C PHE A 9 -36.75 3.33 -2.58
N ILE A 10 -37.24 4.12 -3.52
CA ILE A 10 -36.49 5.24 -4.15
C ILE A 10 -36.36 6.44 -3.19
N VAL A 11 -37.31 6.66 -2.30
CA VAL A 11 -37.26 7.76 -1.33
C VAL A 11 -36.34 7.45 -0.15
N ALA A 12 -36.15 6.17 0.20
CA ALA A 12 -35.25 5.77 1.27
C ALA A 12 -33.76 5.91 0.90
N ILE A 13 -33.39 5.82 -0.38
CA ILE A 13 -32.02 5.95 -0.86
C ILE A 13 -31.59 7.43 -0.95
N ALA A 14 -32.51 8.35 -1.27
CA ALA A 14 -32.20 9.77 -1.38
C ALA A 14 -32.04 10.49 -0.04
N LEU A 15 -32.53 9.92 1.08
CA LEU A 15 -32.44 10.50 2.43
C LEU A 15 -31.22 10.03 3.24
N ALA A 16 -30.46 9.02 2.78
CA ALA A 16 -29.27 8.52 3.46
C ALA A 16 -27.98 9.29 3.12
N ILE A 17 -28.03 10.27 2.21
CA ILE A 17 -26.84 11.03 1.76
C ILE A 17 -26.61 12.31 2.59
N ALA A 18 -27.52 12.69 3.45
CA ALA A 18 -27.43 13.94 4.20
C ALA A 18 -27.47 13.72 5.72
N ALA A 19 -26.53 12.98 6.29
CA ALA A 19 -26.23 13.13 7.73
C ALA A 19 -25.00 12.32 8.15
N MET A 20 -24.06 13.01 8.71
CA MET A 20 -23.01 12.72 9.68
C MET A 20 -21.60 12.99 9.17
N ALA A 21 -21.24 14.24 9.11
CA ALA A 21 -19.86 14.66 9.34
C ALA A 21 -19.56 14.44 10.84
N ILE A 22 -18.91 13.33 11.16
CA ILE A 22 -18.26 13.14 12.46
C ILE A 22 -16.97 13.96 12.39
N PRO A 23 -16.71 14.94 13.28
CA PRO A 23 -15.43 15.62 13.29
C PRO A 23 -14.34 14.60 13.58
N ALA A 24 -13.36 14.50 12.66
CA ALA A 24 -12.18 13.68 12.86
C ALA A 24 -11.48 14.14 14.13
N ALA A 25 -11.45 13.28 15.14
CA ALA A 25 -10.66 13.52 16.33
C ALA A 25 -9.19 13.60 15.92
N ARG A 26 -8.55 14.74 16.16
CA ARG A 26 -7.11 14.90 16.00
C ARG A 26 -6.39 13.84 16.82
N ALA A 27 -5.67 12.94 16.16
CA ALA A 27 -4.75 12.03 16.83
C ALA A 27 -3.57 12.86 17.36
N THR A 28 -3.61 13.22 18.63
CA THR A 28 -2.47 13.86 19.31
C THR A 28 -1.56 12.75 19.83
N GLY A 29 -0.39 12.61 19.26
CA GLY A 29 0.63 11.69 19.77
C GLY A 29 1.43 10.98 18.69
N ASN A 30 1.96 11.73 17.75
CA ASN A 30 2.90 11.19 16.77
C ASN A 30 4.31 11.33 17.35
N HIS A 31 4.89 10.21 17.81
CA HIS A 31 6.31 10.14 18.15
C HIS A 31 7.10 9.81 16.88
N GLY A 32 7.62 10.81 16.20
CA GLY A 32 8.39 10.63 14.97
C GLY A 32 9.10 11.93 14.58
N THR A 33 9.85 11.87 13.50
CA THR A 33 10.63 12.99 12.99
C THR A 33 9.96 13.60 11.76
N GLU A 34 9.88 14.92 11.72
CA GLU A 34 9.55 15.64 10.50
C GLU A 34 10.72 15.57 9.53
N PHE A 35 10.45 15.20 8.28
CA PHE A 35 11.45 15.16 7.23
C PHE A 35 11.33 16.36 6.30
N ALA A 36 12.47 16.81 5.76
CA ALA A 36 12.46 17.83 4.72
C ALA A 36 11.84 17.27 3.44
N PRO A 37 11.12 18.10 2.64
CA PRO A 37 10.67 17.71 1.32
C PRO A 37 11.81 17.15 0.48
N LEU A 38 11.52 16.11 -0.32
CA LEU A 38 12.51 15.56 -1.22
C LEU A 38 12.73 16.52 -2.39
N ALA A 39 14.00 16.89 -2.63
CA ALA A 39 14.35 17.54 -3.89
C ALA A 39 13.91 16.67 -5.07
N PRO A 40 13.58 17.23 -6.24
CA PRO A 40 13.39 16.45 -7.46
C PRO A 40 14.53 15.46 -7.66
N GLY A 41 14.22 14.26 -8.19
CA GLY A 41 15.22 13.25 -8.45
C GLY A 41 16.34 13.78 -9.35
N SER A 42 17.54 13.25 -9.19
CA SER A 42 18.76 13.75 -9.85
C SER A 42 18.86 13.39 -11.33
N PHE A 43 18.03 12.50 -11.84
CA PHE A 43 18.11 12.03 -13.22
C PHE A 43 17.23 12.85 -14.15
N PRO A 44 17.76 13.33 -15.30
CA PRO A 44 16.93 13.73 -16.42
C PRO A 44 16.03 12.56 -16.85
N VAL A 45 14.85 12.87 -17.38
CA VAL A 45 13.85 11.87 -17.78
C VAL A 45 13.64 11.92 -19.30
N ALA A 46 13.45 10.76 -19.90
CA ALA A 46 12.98 10.60 -21.26
C ALA A 46 11.81 9.60 -21.27
N CYS A 47 10.89 9.72 -22.23
CA CYS A 47 9.77 8.80 -22.37
C CYS A 47 9.71 8.22 -23.80
N THR A 48 9.04 7.07 -23.96
CA THR A 48 8.80 6.42 -25.25
C THR A 48 7.78 7.17 -26.10
N ASP A 49 7.75 6.86 -27.39
CA ASP A 49 6.87 7.52 -28.35
C ASP A 49 5.39 7.25 -28.07
N VAL A 50 4.64 8.34 -27.96
CA VAL A 50 3.17 8.36 -27.90
C VAL A 50 2.62 9.50 -28.77
N ALA A 51 3.42 9.97 -29.71
CA ALA A 51 3.02 11.05 -30.60
C ALA A 51 1.80 10.63 -31.44
N HIS A 52 0.86 11.55 -31.62
CA HIS A 52 -0.38 11.30 -32.32
C HIS A 52 -0.66 12.39 -33.37
N ASP A 53 -1.43 12.04 -34.37
CA ASP A 53 -1.85 12.95 -35.43
C ASP A 53 -3.04 13.80 -34.97
N VAL A 54 -2.76 15.03 -34.52
CA VAL A 54 -3.76 16.00 -34.06
C VAL A 54 -4.82 16.28 -35.11
N THR A 55 -4.43 16.27 -36.41
CA THR A 55 -5.36 16.53 -37.51
C THR A 55 -6.40 15.41 -37.60
N LYS A 56 -5.97 14.18 -37.51
CA LYS A 56 -6.87 13.02 -37.49
C LYS A 56 -7.75 12.99 -36.25
N MET A 57 -7.22 13.32 -35.09
CA MET A 57 -8.02 13.44 -33.87
C MET A 57 -9.15 14.45 -34.03
N ASN A 58 -8.83 15.65 -34.52
CA ASN A 58 -9.83 16.70 -34.73
C ASN A 58 -10.91 16.30 -35.79
N GLN A 59 -10.55 15.51 -36.79
CA GLN A 59 -11.49 15.01 -37.79
C GLN A 59 -12.48 13.99 -37.22
N ILE A 60 -12.12 13.27 -36.18
CA ILE A 60 -12.96 12.24 -35.57
C ILE A 60 -13.89 12.83 -34.49
N GLY A 61 -13.62 14.06 -34.05
CA GLY A 61 -14.53 14.83 -33.20
C GLY A 61 -14.52 14.49 -31.71
N GLY A 62 -13.42 13.95 -31.21
CA GLY A 62 -13.22 13.66 -29.78
C GLY A 62 -12.22 14.60 -29.12
N ALA A 63 -12.27 14.72 -27.79
CA ALA A 63 -11.20 15.31 -27.02
C ALA A 63 -9.96 14.38 -27.02
N ALA A 64 -8.77 14.91 -26.81
CA ALA A 64 -7.54 14.09 -26.72
C ALA A 64 -7.67 12.98 -25.65
N SER A 65 -8.28 13.27 -24.51
CA SER A 65 -8.60 12.32 -23.45
C SER A 65 -9.42 11.14 -23.94
N ASP A 66 -10.44 11.35 -24.77
CA ASP A 66 -11.36 10.30 -25.22
C ASP A 66 -10.64 9.22 -26.02
N PHE A 67 -9.62 9.60 -26.79
CA PHE A 67 -8.81 8.66 -27.57
C PHE A 67 -7.86 7.85 -26.69
N TRP A 68 -7.25 8.50 -25.73
CA TRP A 68 -6.35 7.84 -24.80
C TRP A 68 -7.07 6.97 -23.77
N GLU A 69 -8.35 7.22 -23.54
CA GLU A 69 -9.23 6.39 -22.75
C GLU A 69 -9.80 5.20 -23.54
N GLY A 70 -9.58 5.17 -24.86
CA GLY A 70 -10.11 4.13 -25.73
C GLY A 70 -11.61 4.27 -26.01
N ASN A 71 -12.12 5.49 -26.03
CA ASN A 71 -13.51 5.80 -26.37
C ASN A 71 -13.64 6.50 -27.73
N PRO A 72 -13.18 5.90 -28.85
CA PRO A 72 -13.47 6.41 -30.15
C PRO A 72 -14.88 5.98 -30.50
N GLN A 73 -15.72 6.89 -30.94
CA GLN A 73 -17.04 6.56 -31.44
C GLN A 73 -16.93 5.55 -32.58
N GLY A 74 -17.45 4.33 -32.37
CA GLY A 74 -17.51 3.24 -33.35
C GLY A 74 -16.17 2.55 -33.62
N ASN A 75 -16.17 1.25 -33.75
CA ASN A 75 -15.06 0.32 -34.11
C ASN A 75 -13.68 0.59 -33.46
N GLY A 76 -13.65 1.18 -32.40
CA GLY A 76 -12.75 1.68 -31.42
C GLY A 76 -11.28 1.36 -31.59
N GLU A 77 -10.94 0.17 -31.26
CA GLU A 77 -9.57 -0.18 -30.92
C GLU A 77 -8.62 -0.18 -32.10
N SER A 78 -9.00 -0.74 -33.25
CA SER A 78 -8.12 -0.84 -34.41
C SER A 78 -7.90 0.50 -35.11
N ARG A 79 -8.84 1.44 -34.99
CA ARG A 79 -8.68 2.81 -35.54
C ARG A 79 -7.75 3.63 -34.66
N TYR A 80 -7.91 3.50 -33.33
CA TYR A 80 -7.07 4.20 -32.36
C TYR A 80 -5.57 3.92 -32.58
N PHE A 81 -5.17 2.65 -32.62
CA PHE A 81 -3.76 2.27 -32.76
C PHE A 81 -3.20 2.53 -34.17
N ARG A 82 -3.99 2.40 -35.21
CA ARG A 82 -3.51 2.56 -36.60
C ARG A 82 -3.62 3.97 -37.11
N ASP A 83 -4.69 4.67 -36.74
CA ASP A 83 -5.07 5.90 -37.42
C ASP A 83 -4.64 7.15 -36.64
N ILE A 84 -4.41 7.06 -35.35
CA ILE A 84 -4.14 8.22 -34.49
C ILE A 84 -2.67 8.34 -34.12
N LEU A 85 -2.00 7.26 -33.74
CA LEU A 85 -0.57 7.31 -33.49
C LEU A 85 0.20 7.68 -34.74
N LEU A 86 1.16 8.63 -34.64
CA LEU A 86 2.02 8.99 -35.76
C LEU A 86 2.95 7.86 -36.17
N GLU A 87 3.45 7.13 -35.19
CA GLU A 87 4.46 6.07 -35.39
C GLU A 87 4.00 4.80 -34.64
N PRO A 88 2.89 4.17 -35.09
CA PRO A 88 2.27 3.07 -34.33
C PRO A 88 3.15 1.82 -34.21
N LEU A 89 4.12 1.64 -35.13
CA LEU A 89 5.05 0.50 -35.11
C LEU A 89 6.13 0.64 -34.02
N ASP A 90 6.42 1.86 -33.57
CA ASP A 90 7.47 2.16 -32.61
C ASP A 90 6.90 2.47 -31.21
N THR A 91 5.59 2.63 -31.10
CA THR A 91 4.90 2.73 -29.82
C THR A 91 4.84 1.35 -29.19
N ILE A 92 5.20 1.24 -27.92
CA ILE A 92 5.14 -0.04 -27.21
C ILE A 92 3.68 -0.48 -27.08
N GLN A 93 3.38 -1.62 -27.68
CA GLN A 93 2.06 -2.25 -27.65
C GLN A 93 2.16 -3.63 -27.01
N ILE A 94 1.15 -3.99 -26.22
CA ILE A 94 1.00 -5.31 -25.61
C ILE A 94 -0.35 -5.88 -26.01
N SER A 95 -0.40 -7.20 -26.14
CA SER A 95 -1.62 -7.92 -26.55
C SER A 95 -1.81 -9.17 -25.68
N PRO A 96 -2.07 -9.00 -24.36
CA PRO A 96 -2.31 -10.15 -23.49
C PRO A 96 -3.57 -10.90 -23.90
N ILE A 97 -3.53 -12.22 -23.72
CA ILE A 97 -4.74 -13.05 -23.79
C ILE A 97 -5.45 -12.96 -22.45
N VAL A 98 -6.71 -12.56 -22.50
CA VAL A 98 -7.57 -12.48 -21.32
C VAL A 98 -7.83 -13.90 -20.77
N PRO A 99 -7.87 -14.11 -19.45
CA PRO A 99 -8.18 -15.40 -18.85
C PRO A 99 -9.48 -16.03 -19.40
N GLY A 100 -9.51 -17.36 -19.48
CA GLY A 100 -10.59 -18.11 -20.15
C GLY A 100 -11.88 -18.26 -19.35
N ASP A 101 -12.03 -17.61 -18.20
CA ASP A 101 -13.27 -17.66 -17.42
C ASP A 101 -14.35 -16.76 -18.05
N GLY A 102 -15.13 -17.34 -18.97
CA GLY A 102 -16.20 -16.64 -19.67
C GLY A 102 -17.42 -16.30 -18.81
N GLN A 103 -17.47 -16.74 -17.56
CA GLN A 103 -18.51 -16.28 -16.62
C GLN A 103 -18.14 -14.93 -16.00
N PHE A 104 -16.84 -14.64 -15.90
CA PHE A 104 -16.33 -13.40 -15.35
C PHE A 104 -15.86 -12.42 -16.44
N TYR A 105 -15.04 -12.90 -17.39
CA TYR A 105 -14.64 -12.12 -18.57
C TYR A 105 -15.65 -12.35 -19.70
N VAL A 106 -16.83 -11.74 -19.56
CA VAL A 106 -18.00 -12.03 -20.41
C VAL A 106 -17.74 -11.67 -21.87
N GLN A 107 -17.00 -10.58 -22.13
CA GLN A 107 -16.81 -10.05 -23.47
C GLN A 107 -15.50 -10.54 -24.13
N PHE A 108 -14.45 -10.79 -23.33
CA PHE A 108 -13.09 -10.93 -23.82
C PHE A 108 -12.39 -12.24 -23.45
N ALA A 109 -13.06 -13.19 -22.79
CA ALA A 109 -12.46 -14.45 -22.41
C ALA A 109 -11.73 -15.14 -23.56
N ASN A 110 -10.48 -15.57 -23.33
CA ASN A 110 -9.59 -16.20 -24.33
C ASN A 110 -9.26 -15.32 -25.57
N GLN A 111 -9.53 -14.02 -25.52
CA GLN A 111 -9.23 -13.14 -26.63
C GLN A 111 -7.98 -12.29 -26.33
N PRO A 112 -7.18 -11.94 -27.36
CA PRO A 112 -6.14 -10.95 -27.22
C PRO A 112 -6.78 -9.56 -27.15
N VAL A 113 -6.32 -8.76 -26.19
CA VAL A 113 -6.73 -7.34 -26.04
C VAL A 113 -5.49 -6.46 -26.08
N ASN A 114 -5.49 -5.48 -26.99
CA ASN A 114 -4.33 -4.61 -27.20
C ASN A 114 -4.36 -3.43 -26.22
N PHE A 115 -3.18 -3.08 -25.69
CA PHE A 115 -2.96 -1.86 -24.93
C PHE A 115 -1.70 -1.16 -25.43
N VAL A 116 -1.70 0.16 -25.40
CA VAL A 116 -0.50 0.99 -25.56
C VAL A 116 0.15 1.17 -24.20
N VAL A 117 1.47 1.20 -24.17
CA VAL A 117 2.26 1.45 -22.97
C VAL A 117 3.19 2.63 -23.20
N ILE A 118 3.15 3.62 -22.31
CA ILE A 118 4.20 4.64 -22.24
C ILE A 118 5.20 4.24 -21.17
N VAL A 119 6.49 4.44 -21.45
CA VAL A 119 7.58 4.19 -20.50
C VAL A 119 8.40 5.46 -20.35
N CYS A 120 8.48 5.97 -19.11
CA CYS A 120 9.40 7.05 -18.74
C CYS A 120 10.59 6.45 -17.99
N TYR A 121 11.82 6.92 -18.26
CA TYR A 121 13.03 6.30 -17.72
C TYR A 121 14.13 7.33 -17.46
N PRO A 122 15.04 7.04 -16.51
CA PRO A 122 16.22 7.87 -16.28
C PRO A 122 17.11 7.90 -17.50
N THR A 123 17.38 9.08 -18.01
CA THR A 123 18.25 9.26 -19.18
C THR A 123 19.57 9.93 -18.82
N GLY A 124 20.55 9.84 -19.70
CA GLY A 124 21.83 10.52 -19.51
C GLY A 124 21.78 12.02 -19.86
N PRO A 125 22.69 12.81 -19.33
CA PRO A 125 22.77 14.25 -19.60
C PRO A 125 23.05 14.56 -21.09
N GLY A 126 23.53 13.59 -21.87
CA GLY A 126 23.77 13.73 -23.32
C GLY A 126 22.53 13.49 -24.17
N ASN A 127 21.38 13.18 -23.60
CA ASN A 127 20.15 13.04 -24.37
C ASN A 127 19.61 14.43 -24.77
N ASN A 128 19.86 14.84 -26.01
CA ASN A 128 19.44 16.13 -26.55
C ASN A 128 18.17 16.03 -27.42
N ARG A 129 17.39 14.94 -27.29
CA ARG A 129 16.11 14.81 -28.01
C ARG A 129 15.15 15.91 -27.61
N PRO A 130 14.32 16.40 -28.55
CA PRO A 130 13.31 17.40 -28.21
C PRO A 130 12.22 16.79 -27.31
N ASP A 131 11.62 17.62 -26.50
CA ASP A 131 10.38 17.32 -25.83
C ASP A 131 9.23 17.29 -26.85
N TYR A 132 8.20 16.51 -26.54
CA TYR A 132 6.97 16.49 -27.33
C TYR A 132 5.86 17.18 -26.56
N VAL A 133 5.25 18.22 -27.15
CA VAL A 133 4.16 18.94 -26.53
C VAL A 133 2.84 18.36 -27.04
N LEU A 134 2.04 17.86 -26.09
CA LEU A 134 0.70 17.38 -26.35
C LEU A 134 -0.26 18.55 -26.67
N PRO A 135 -1.43 18.29 -27.31
CA PRO A 135 -2.38 19.35 -27.64
C PRO A 135 -2.91 20.14 -26.46
N ASP A 136 -2.97 19.55 -25.29
CA ASP A 136 -3.35 20.15 -24.01
C ASP A 136 -2.17 20.82 -23.28
N LEU A 137 -1.06 21.03 -23.97
CA LEU A 137 0.17 21.64 -23.51
C LEU A 137 0.98 20.83 -22.49
N GLN A 138 0.62 19.57 -22.24
CA GLN A 138 1.47 18.68 -21.47
C GLN A 138 2.75 18.35 -22.23
N VAL A 139 3.84 18.11 -21.49
CA VAL A 139 5.16 17.87 -22.07
C VAL A 139 5.61 16.46 -21.77
N VAL A 140 5.80 15.66 -22.83
CA VAL A 140 6.48 14.35 -22.77
C VAL A 140 7.97 14.60 -22.96
N PRO A 141 8.80 14.43 -21.93
CA PRO A 141 10.20 14.88 -22.02
C PRO A 141 11.02 13.96 -22.91
N LYS A 142 11.90 14.57 -23.71
CA LYS A 142 12.93 13.90 -24.55
C LYS A 142 12.41 12.66 -25.26
N MET A 143 11.28 12.81 -25.94
CA MET A 143 10.53 11.69 -26.51
C MET A 143 11.36 10.90 -27.53
N GLN A 144 11.41 9.58 -27.32
CA GLN A 144 12.04 8.64 -28.20
C GLN A 144 11.12 8.37 -29.39
N ARG A 145 11.62 8.63 -30.63
CA ARG A 145 10.88 8.45 -31.89
C ARG A 145 11.34 7.20 -32.62
N THR A 146 10.66 6.92 -33.73
CA THR A 146 10.93 5.81 -34.66
C THR A 146 12.41 5.55 -34.87
N GLY A 147 12.82 4.30 -34.78
CA GLY A 147 14.21 3.85 -35.04
C GLY A 147 15.22 4.32 -33.98
N GLN A 148 14.78 4.91 -32.91
CA GLN A 148 15.63 5.35 -31.81
C GLN A 148 15.60 4.34 -30.66
N HIS A 149 16.77 4.05 -30.09
CA HIS A 149 16.90 3.26 -28.87
C HIS A 149 16.88 4.15 -27.60
N PRO A 150 16.47 3.64 -26.45
CA PRO A 150 16.55 4.38 -25.19
C PRO A 150 17.98 4.86 -24.92
N ILE A 151 18.14 6.12 -24.52
CA ILE A 151 19.41 6.64 -24.03
C ILE A 151 19.35 6.65 -22.51
N PHE A 152 19.76 5.56 -21.90
CA PHE A 152 19.84 5.46 -20.46
C PHE A 152 20.99 6.29 -19.89
N GLN A 153 20.95 6.53 -18.58
CA GLN A 153 22.11 7.04 -17.86
C GLN A 153 23.34 6.15 -18.08
N PRO A 154 24.55 6.73 -18.06
CA PRO A 154 25.79 5.96 -18.19
C PRO A 154 25.88 4.83 -17.15
N LEU A 155 26.49 3.72 -17.55
CA LEU A 155 26.76 2.61 -16.64
C LEU A 155 27.78 3.03 -15.58
N MET A 156 27.57 2.60 -14.36
CA MET A 156 28.59 2.70 -13.32
C MET A 156 29.71 1.70 -13.62
N LEU A 157 30.94 2.21 -13.79
CA LEU A 157 32.12 1.39 -14.06
C LEU A 157 32.69 0.82 -12.74
N ARG A 158 31.89 0.12 -11.97
CA ARG A 158 32.37 -0.63 -10.80
C ARG A 158 31.97 -2.10 -10.92
N PRO A 159 32.86 -3.03 -10.52
CA PRO A 159 32.49 -4.45 -10.48
C PRO A 159 31.37 -4.69 -9.47
N THR A 160 30.45 -5.58 -9.81
CA THR A 160 29.43 -6.11 -8.90
C THR A 160 30.11 -7.02 -7.88
N LEU A 161 29.89 -6.78 -6.60
CA LEU A 161 30.43 -7.64 -5.54
C LEU A 161 29.64 -8.95 -5.46
N PRO A 162 30.25 -10.06 -4.99
CA PRO A 162 29.53 -11.31 -4.79
C PRO A 162 28.32 -11.11 -3.86
N GLY A 163 27.12 -11.47 -4.36
CA GLY A 163 25.85 -11.32 -3.64
C GLY A 163 25.18 -9.95 -3.76
N GLU A 164 25.80 -8.99 -4.44
CA GLU A 164 25.23 -7.70 -4.78
C GLU A 164 24.43 -7.77 -6.09
N ASP A 165 23.30 -7.08 -6.15
CA ASP A 165 22.61 -6.85 -7.43
C ASP A 165 23.46 -5.95 -8.34
N ASP A 166 23.38 -6.16 -9.65
CA ASP A 166 24.06 -5.29 -10.62
C ASP A 166 23.57 -3.83 -10.44
N PRO A 167 24.45 -2.89 -10.06
CA PRO A 167 24.10 -1.50 -9.82
C PRO A 167 23.64 -0.76 -11.09
N ASN A 168 23.86 -1.36 -12.26
CA ASN A 168 23.46 -0.81 -13.56
C ASN A 168 22.03 -1.21 -13.96
N LEU A 169 21.41 -2.13 -13.25
CA LEU A 169 20.02 -2.49 -13.44
C LEU A 169 19.11 -1.58 -12.64
N LEU A 170 18.10 -1.05 -13.32
CA LEU A 170 17.13 -0.12 -12.78
C LEU A 170 15.89 -0.85 -12.22
N PRO A 171 15.30 -0.40 -11.12
CA PRO A 171 14.02 -0.91 -10.67
C PRO A 171 12.90 -0.49 -11.63
N LEU A 172 11.87 -1.33 -11.77
CA LEU A 172 10.68 -1.07 -12.58
C LEU A 172 9.49 -0.70 -11.69
N LEU A 173 8.75 0.32 -12.06
CA LEU A 173 7.42 0.60 -11.53
C LEU A 173 6.37 0.49 -12.63
N VAL A 174 5.32 -0.30 -12.39
CA VAL A 174 4.10 -0.25 -13.21
C VAL A 174 3.12 0.73 -12.60
N VAL A 175 2.53 1.58 -13.44
CA VAL A 175 1.62 2.65 -13.00
C VAL A 175 0.23 2.42 -13.56
N SER A 176 -0.79 2.54 -12.70
CA SER A 176 -2.21 2.46 -13.05
C SER A 176 -2.90 3.79 -12.77
N HIS A 177 -3.45 4.40 -13.81
CA HIS A 177 -4.18 5.67 -13.71
C HIS A 177 -5.58 5.50 -13.13
N GLY A 178 -6.25 6.60 -12.76
CA GLY A 178 -7.63 6.62 -12.26
C GLY A 178 -8.66 6.14 -13.29
N LEU A 179 -9.91 5.98 -12.85
CA LEU A 179 -11.03 5.68 -13.76
C LEU A 179 -11.20 6.81 -14.77
N ALA A 180 -11.48 6.45 -16.03
CA ALA A 180 -11.69 7.39 -17.14
C ALA A 180 -10.55 8.43 -17.27
N SER A 181 -9.31 7.99 -17.04
CA SER A 181 -8.10 8.80 -17.16
C SER A 181 -7.10 8.13 -18.10
N SER A 182 -5.92 8.70 -18.23
CA SER A 182 -4.83 8.13 -19.04
C SER A 182 -3.47 8.42 -18.45
N PRO A 183 -2.40 7.73 -18.87
CA PRO A 183 -1.03 8.05 -18.49
C PRO A 183 -0.56 9.41 -18.96
N LEU A 184 -1.19 9.98 -19.97
CA LEU A 184 -0.88 11.32 -20.52
C LEU A 184 -1.70 12.44 -19.91
N ASN A 185 -2.60 12.14 -18.99
CA ASN A 185 -3.20 13.18 -18.15
C ASN A 185 -2.09 13.91 -17.38
N SER A 186 -2.19 15.24 -17.25
CA SER A 186 -1.16 16.08 -16.62
C SER A 186 -0.65 15.52 -15.29
N ARG A 187 -1.57 15.07 -14.47
CA ARG A 187 -1.30 14.53 -13.14
C ARG A 187 -0.57 13.18 -13.20
N SER A 188 -0.98 12.30 -14.10
CA SER A 188 -0.33 10.99 -14.29
C SER A 188 1.07 11.15 -14.88
N LEU A 189 1.24 12.00 -15.88
CA LEU A 189 2.52 12.25 -16.53
C LEU A 189 3.53 12.88 -15.53
N GLU A 190 3.10 13.83 -14.70
CA GLU A 190 3.93 14.40 -13.64
C GLU A 190 4.40 13.32 -12.65
N ILE A 191 3.49 12.46 -12.20
CA ILE A 191 3.84 11.35 -11.30
C ILE A 191 4.87 10.42 -11.94
N MET A 192 4.65 10.03 -13.21
CA MET A 192 5.56 9.14 -13.91
C MET A 192 6.95 9.74 -14.09
N THR A 193 7.03 10.99 -14.53
CA THR A 193 8.30 11.69 -14.75
C THR A 193 9.02 11.95 -13.44
N ARG A 194 8.29 12.27 -12.39
CA ARG A 194 8.86 12.45 -11.06
C ARG A 194 9.44 11.14 -10.53
N LEU A 195 8.72 10.03 -10.59
CA LEU A 195 9.21 8.71 -10.20
C LEU A 195 10.45 8.30 -11.02
N ALA A 196 10.44 8.56 -12.34
CA ALA A 196 11.58 8.26 -13.19
C ALA A 196 12.82 9.09 -12.81
N SER A 197 12.67 10.32 -12.37
CA SER A 197 13.78 11.17 -11.92
C SER A 197 14.50 10.61 -10.69
N TYR A 198 13.87 9.73 -9.90
CA TYR A 198 14.47 9.02 -8.77
C TYR A 198 15.12 7.68 -9.15
N GLY A 199 15.25 7.41 -10.45
CA GLY A 199 16.00 6.26 -10.94
C GLY A 199 15.14 5.02 -11.20
N TYR A 200 13.83 5.14 -11.33
CA TYR A 200 12.94 4.07 -11.74
C TYR A 200 12.67 4.09 -13.24
N VAL A 201 12.58 2.92 -13.88
CA VAL A 201 11.86 2.77 -15.14
C VAL A 201 10.38 2.72 -14.79
N VAL A 202 9.57 3.60 -15.38
CA VAL A 202 8.15 3.77 -15.01
C VAL A 202 7.29 3.51 -16.23
N ALA A 203 6.47 2.48 -16.19
CA ALA A 203 5.65 2.05 -17.31
C ALA A 203 4.15 2.08 -16.97
N ALA A 204 3.35 2.67 -17.85
CA ALA A 204 1.91 2.76 -17.67
C ALA A 204 1.16 2.32 -18.93
N PRO A 205 0.33 1.27 -18.84
CA PRO A 205 -0.62 0.96 -19.89
C PRO A 205 -1.78 1.97 -19.91
N PHE A 206 -2.27 2.27 -21.10
CA PHE A 206 -3.55 2.93 -21.30
C PHE A 206 -4.64 1.88 -21.10
N HIS A 207 -5.35 1.90 -19.97
CA HIS A 207 -6.35 0.88 -19.69
C HIS A 207 -7.53 0.92 -20.66
N GLY A 208 -7.95 2.11 -21.09
CA GLY A 208 -9.05 2.27 -22.02
C GLY A 208 -10.38 1.79 -21.46
N ASP A 209 -10.72 2.22 -20.24
CA ASP A 209 -11.90 1.76 -19.48
C ASP A 209 -13.19 1.79 -20.27
N ALA A 210 -13.39 2.84 -21.08
CA ALA A 210 -14.56 3.00 -21.92
C ALA A 210 -14.71 1.93 -23.01
N ARG A 211 -13.67 1.15 -23.32
CA ARG A 211 -13.75 0.01 -24.24
C ARG A 211 -14.47 -1.19 -23.62
N PHE A 212 -14.39 -1.30 -22.31
CA PHE A 212 -14.88 -2.46 -21.54
C PHE A 212 -16.21 -2.18 -20.88
N SER A 213 -16.47 -0.93 -20.54
CA SER A 213 -17.71 -0.53 -19.89
C SER A 213 -18.14 0.85 -20.38
N GLN A 214 -19.40 0.96 -20.82
CA GLN A 214 -20.00 2.25 -21.19
C GLN A 214 -20.46 3.05 -19.94
N ILE A 215 -19.97 2.70 -18.78
CA ILE A 215 -20.35 3.33 -17.53
C ILE A 215 -19.53 4.59 -17.32
N HIS A 216 -20.20 5.73 -17.40
CA HIS A 216 -19.67 7.00 -16.97
C HIS A 216 -20.17 7.27 -15.55
N VAL A 217 -19.28 7.59 -14.61
CA VAL A 217 -19.64 7.88 -13.21
C VAL A 217 -19.54 9.39 -12.98
N GLY A 218 -20.51 10.15 -13.46
CA GLY A 218 -20.56 11.61 -13.29
C GLY A 218 -21.82 12.10 -12.58
N ASN A 219 -22.88 11.29 -12.50
CA ASN A 219 -24.14 11.67 -11.86
C ASN A 219 -24.95 10.48 -11.33
N ILE A 220 -26.04 10.74 -10.58
CA ILE A 220 -26.89 9.69 -9.96
C ILE A 220 -27.53 8.74 -10.99
N GLY A 221 -27.84 9.25 -12.21
CA GLY A 221 -28.39 8.40 -13.28
C GLY A 221 -27.36 7.37 -13.77
N GLU A 222 -26.11 7.72 -13.78
CA GLU A 222 -24.98 6.87 -14.16
C GLU A 222 -24.67 5.82 -13.08
N LEU A 223 -24.84 6.16 -11.80
CA LEU A 223 -24.75 5.18 -10.72
C LEU A 223 -25.78 4.05 -10.89
N LEU A 224 -26.98 4.36 -11.35
CA LEU A 224 -27.99 3.33 -11.69
C LEU A 224 -27.56 2.48 -12.89
N SER A 225 -26.83 3.05 -13.85
CA SER A 225 -26.24 2.30 -14.97
C SER A 225 -25.21 1.27 -14.49
N VAL A 226 -24.38 1.59 -13.49
CA VAL A 226 -23.47 0.62 -12.84
C VAL A 226 -24.25 -0.58 -12.29
N LEU A 227 -25.39 -0.35 -11.66
CA LEU A 227 -26.21 -1.43 -11.08
C LEU A 227 -26.75 -2.41 -12.12
N TYR A 228 -27.12 -1.91 -13.31
CA TYR A 228 -27.66 -2.74 -14.38
C TYR A 228 -26.58 -3.45 -15.22
N ASN A 229 -25.36 -2.92 -15.24
CA ASN A 229 -24.24 -3.42 -16.04
C ASN A 229 -23.03 -3.76 -15.15
N PHE A 230 -23.27 -4.22 -13.94
CA PHE A 230 -22.22 -4.46 -12.94
C PHE A 230 -21.19 -5.48 -13.42
N ASP A 231 -21.62 -6.50 -14.16
CA ASP A 231 -20.71 -7.52 -14.72
C ASP A 231 -19.68 -6.89 -15.68
N GLN A 232 -20.11 -5.96 -16.55
CA GLN A 232 -19.20 -5.25 -17.45
C GLN A 232 -18.25 -4.31 -16.69
N PHE A 233 -18.73 -3.70 -15.61
CA PHE A 233 -17.89 -2.86 -14.76
C PHE A 233 -16.83 -3.70 -14.05
N ALA A 234 -17.20 -4.82 -13.47
CA ALA A 234 -16.26 -5.74 -12.84
C ALA A 234 -15.24 -6.33 -13.84
N GLU A 235 -15.66 -6.67 -15.07
CA GLU A 235 -14.77 -7.09 -16.13
C GLU A 235 -13.77 -5.98 -16.50
N MET A 236 -14.22 -4.73 -16.65
CA MET A 236 -13.35 -3.58 -16.89
C MET A 236 -12.29 -3.42 -15.78
N GLU A 237 -12.70 -3.52 -14.53
CA GLU A 237 -11.77 -3.46 -13.40
C GLU A 237 -10.74 -4.60 -13.46
N ALA A 238 -11.18 -5.82 -13.81
CA ALA A 238 -10.32 -6.99 -13.92
C ALA A 238 -9.34 -6.93 -15.11
N MET A 239 -9.65 -6.18 -16.15
CA MET A 239 -8.74 -5.97 -17.30
C MET A 239 -7.49 -5.16 -16.91
N ARG A 240 -7.55 -4.34 -15.87
CA ARG A 240 -6.42 -3.52 -15.44
C ARG A 240 -5.25 -4.36 -14.90
N PRO A 241 -5.41 -5.34 -13.98
CA PRO A 241 -4.35 -6.26 -13.62
C PRO A 241 -3.79 -7.08 -14.79
N VAL A 242 -4.63 -7.46 -15.77
CA VAL A 242 -4.17 -8.14 -17.00
C VAL A 242 -3.19 -7.25 -17.77
N ALA A 243 -3.54 -5.99 -18.00
CA ALA A 243 -2.68 -5.03 -18.70
C ALA A 243 -1.38 -4.74 -17.91
N LEU A 244 -1.46 -4.57 -16.61
CA LEU A 244 -0.30 -4.30 -15.74
C LEU A 244 0.69 -5.45 -15.76
N LYS A 245 0.22 -6.69 -15.58
CA LYS A 245 1.09 -7.87 -15.65
C LYS A 245 1.73 -8.02 -17.03
N ALA A 246 0.96 -7.86 -18.09
CA ALA A 246 1.47 -7.92 -19.45
C ALA A 246 2.50 -6.81 -19.75
N THR A 247 2.35 -5.63 -19.15
CA THR A 247 3.35 -4.56 -19.22
C THR A 247 4.69 -4.99 -18.60
N VAL A 248 4.66 -5.63 -17.43
CA VAL A 248 5.88 -6.20 -16.83
C VAL A 248 6.51 -7.25 -17.74
N ASP A 249 5.69 -8.19 -18.24
CA ASP A 249 6.17 -9.27 -19.14
C ASP A 249 6.85 -8.69 -20.39
N ALA A 250 6.20 -7.71 -21.03
CA ALA A 250 6.71 -7.08 -22.24
C ALA A 250 8.02 -6.31 -22.02
N LEU A 251 8.12 -5.55 -20.93
CA LEU A 251 9.33 -4.78 -20.65
C LEU A 251 10.52 -5.65 -20.27
N LEU A 252 10.31 -6.72 -19.54
CA LEU A 252 11.38 -7.68 -19.25
C LEU A 252 11.86 -8.43 -20.48
N ALA A 253 10.99 -8.64 -21.47
CA ALA A 253 11.34 -9.25 -22.76
C ALA A 253 11.83 -8.25 -23.80
N HIS A 254 11.66 -6.93 -23.57
CA HIS A 254 12.03 -5.91 -24.54
C HIS A 254 13.55 -5.84 -24.72
N PRO A 255 14.06 -5.81 -25.97
CA PRO A 255 15.51 -5.88 -26.24
C PRO A 255 16.30 -4.74 -25.58
N ASP A 256 15.72 -3.54 -25.49
CA ASP A 256 16.40 -2.38 -24.93
C ASP A 256 16.14 -2.20 -23.42
N PHE A 257 14.90 -2.43 -22.98
CA PHE A 257 14.53 -2.23 -21.59
C PHE A 257 14.88 -3.43 -20.70
N GLY A 258 14.69 -4.66 -21.20
CA GLY A 258 14.90 -5.87 -20.42
C GLY A 258 16.35 -6.02 -19.92
N VAL A 259 17.32 -5.59 -20.71
CA VAL A 259 18.75 -5.61 -20.34
C VAL A 259 19.12 -4.54 -19.30
N ARG A 260 18.23 -3.62 -18.99
CA ARG A 260 18.44 -2.53 -18.03
C ARG A 260 17.53 -2.60 -16.80
N ILE A 261 16.53 -3.47 -16.80
CA ILE A 261 15.59 -3.64 -15.69
C ILE A 261 16.06 -4.78 -14.77
N ASN A 262 16.05 -4.52 -13.46
CA ASN A 262 16.25 -5.56 -12.46
C ASN A 262 14.96 -6.36 -12.27
N PRO A 263 14.87 -7.63 -12.68
CA PRO A 263 13.65 -8.41 -12.58
C PRO A 263 13.24 -8.76 -11.13
N LYS A 264 14.12 -8.51 -10.16
CA LYS A 264 13.86 -8.71 -8.74
C LYS A 264 13.36 -7.44 -8.04
N LYS A 265 13.42 -6.27 -8.71
CA LYS A 265 13.07 -4.94 -8.16
C LYS A 265 11.92 -4.31 -8.94
N ILE A 266 10.74 -4.90 -8.79
CA ILE A 266 9.52 -4.47 -9.47
C ILE A 266 8.52 -4.01 -8.43
N GLY A 267 7.98 -2.80 -8.60
CA GLY A 267 6.94 -2.22 -7.75
C GLY A 267 5.77 -1.68 -8.55
N GLY A 268 4.79 -1.14 -7.85
CA GLY A 268 3.61 -0.54 -8.45
C GLY A 268 3.25 0.81 -7.84
N PHE A 269 2.59 1.64 -8.64
CA PHE A 269 1.94 2.88 -8.18
C PHE A 269 0.56 3.00 -8.84
N GLY A 270 -0.47 3.36 -8.09
CA GLY A 270 -1.80 3.54 -8.69
C GLY A 270 -2.57 4.67 -8.04
N ALA A 271 -3.31 5.45 -8.84
CA ALA A 271 -4.16 6.52 -8.36
C ALA A 271 -5.64 6.14 -8.45
N SER A 272 -6.43 6.42 -7.41
CA SER A 272 -7.87 6.17 -7.39
C SER A 272 -8.19 4.69 -7.69
N MET A 273 -8.95 4.38 -8.75
CA MET A 273 -9.16 3.01 -9.23
C MET A 273 -7.84 2.30 -9.57
N GLY A 274 -6.81 3.02 -10.01
CA GLY A 274 -5.47 2.47 -10.20
C GLY A 274 -4.87 1.94 -8.90
N GLY A 275 -5.14 2.58 -7.76
CA GLY A 275 -4.76 2.09 -6.42
C GLY A 275 -5.46 0.78 -6.07
N ALA A 276 -6.76 0.65 -6.37
CA ALA A 276 -7.48 -0.62 -6.26
C ALA A 276 -6.87 -1.69 -7.19
N SER A 277 -6.55 -1.32 -8.43
CA SER A 277 -5.92 -2.23 -9.40
C SER A 277 -4.60 -2.80 -8.89
N MET A 278 -3.81 -2.00 -8.17
CA MET A 278 -2.62 -2.50 -7.49
C MET A 278 -2.96 -3.55 -6.44
N THR A 279 -3.99 -3.35 -5.60
CA THR A 279 -4.36 -4.34 -4.58
C THR A 279 -4.86 -5.65 -5.19
N TRP A 280 -5.58 -5.61 -6.31
CA TRP A 280 -5.97 -6.81 -7.07
C TRP A 280 -4.74 -7.51 -7.66
N LEU A 281 -3.82 -6.78 -8.26
CA LEU A 281 -2.55 -7.33 -8.77
C LEU A 281 -1.71 -7.99 -7.66
N LEU A 282 -1.82 -7.51 -6.41
CA LEU A 282 -1.17 -8.05 -5.22
C LEU A 282 -1.91 -9.21 -4.56
N GLY A 283 -3.09 -9.60 -5.05
CA GLY A 283 -3.79 -10.79 -4.59
C GLY A 283 -5.15 -10.59 -3.97
N ALA A 284 -5.63 -9.37 -3.74
CA ALA A 284 -7.02 -9.16 -3.38
C ALA A 284 -7.94 -9.65 -4.51
N TRP A 285 -9.12 -10.15 -4.16
CA TRP A 285 -10.12 -10.53 -5.15
C TRP A 285 -11.12 -9.41 -5.35
N LEU A 286 -11.54 -9.24 -6.59
CA LEU A 286 -12.47 -8.20 -7.00
C LEU A 286 -13.91 -8.60 -6.68
N THR A 287 -14.70 -7.67 -6.17
CA THR A 287 -16.16 -7.84 -6.02
C THR A 287 -16.80 -7.93 -7.41
N ASN A 288 -17.46 -9.06 -7.71
CA ASN A 288 -18.13 -9.33 -8.99
C ASN A 288 -19.64 -9.48 -8.88
N GLY A 289 -20.23 -9.35 -7.71
CA GLY A 289 -21.67 -9.46 -7.48
C GLY A 289 -22.19 -8.29 -6.67
N PHE A 290 -23.06 -7.47 -7.27
CA PHE A 290 -23.57 -6.27 -6.60
C PHE A 290 -24.34 -6.58 -5.32
N VAL A 291 -25.31 -7.51 -5.37
CA VAL A 291 -26.15 -7.86 -4.21
C VAL A 291 -25.47 -8.88 -3.31
N SER A 292 -24.85 -9.90 -3.92
CA SER A 292 -24.18 -10.98 -3.19
C SER A 292 -22.89 -10.53 -2.55
N GLN A 293 -22.25 -9.49 -3.11
CA GLN A 293 -20.88 -9.09 -2.81
C GLN A 293 -19.89 -10.27 -2.93
N SER A 294 -20.22 -11.19 -3.86
CA SER A 294 -19.30 -12.26 -4.24
C SER A 294 -18.02 -11.69 -4.84
N VAL A 295 -16.97 -12.48 -4.83
CA VAL A 295 -15.66 -12.09 -5.32
C VAL A 295 -15.14 -13.06 -6.38
N HIS A 296 -14.30 -12.54 -7.27
CA HIS A 296 -13.56 -13.30 -8.25
C HIS A 296 -12.06 -12.98 -8.17
N ALA A 297 -11.23 -13.99 -8.26
CA ALA A 297 -9.78 -13.82 -8.30
C ALA A 297 -9.36 -13.18 -9.63
N THR A 298 -8.64 -12.09 -9.57
CA THR A 298 -8.06 -11.41 -10.74
C THR A 298 -6.66 -11.94 -11.04
N VAL A 299 -6.07 -11.48 -12.13
CA VAL A 299 -4.67 -11.76 -12.47
C VAL A 299 -3.76 -11.14 -11.41
N GLN A 300 -2.84 -11.95 -10.87
CA GLN A 300 -1.86 -11.55 -9.86
C GLN A 300 -0.44 -11.57 -10.45
N ASP A 301 0.43 -10.73 -9.90
CA ASP A 301 1.86 -10.75 -10.25
C ASP A 301 2.75 -10.81 -8.99
N PRO A 302 3.28 -12.00 -8.64
CA PRO A 302 4.11 -12.18 -7.45
C PRO A 302 5.50 -11.51 -7.54
N ARG A 303 5.86 -10.97 -8.70
CA ARG A 303 7.11 -10.21 -8.88
C ARG A 303 7.06 -8.84 -8.25
N ILE A 304 5.85 -8.28 -8.05
CA ILE A 304 5.67 -6.97 -7.41
C ILE A 304 6.09 -7.07 -5.94
N LYS A 305 7.09 -6.29 -5.55
CA LYS A 305 7.67 -6.29 -4.20
C LYS A 305 6.95 -5.36 -3.23
N ALA A 306 6.40 -4.28 -3.74
CA ALA A 306 5.59 -3.32 -2.99
C ALA A 306 4.76 -2.47 -3.95
N ALA A 307 3.66 -1.89 -3.46
CA ALA A 307 2.90 -0.93 -4.23
C ALA A 307 2.43 0.26 -3.39
N VAL A 308 2.21 1.38 -4.08
CA VAL A 308 1.66 2.61 -3.52
C VAL A 308 0.31 2.90 -4.16
N GLY A 309 -0.68 3.23 -3.35
CA GLY A 309 -1.97 3.76 -3.78
C GLY A 309 -2.12 5.22 -3.36
N TYR A 310 -2.30 6.11 -4.32
CA TYR A 310 -2.68 7.49 -4.06
C TYR A 310 -4.20 7.62 -4.17
N VAL A 311 -4.86 8.10 -3.13
CA VAL A 311 -6.34 8.16 -2.99
C VAL A 311 -7.02 6.86 -3.47
N PRO A 312 -6.54 5.66 -3.03
CA PRO A 312 -6.94 4.40 -3.62
C PRO A 312 -8.41 4.11 -3.34
N PHE A 313 -9.14 3.70 -4.39
CA PHE A 313 -10.54 3.31 -4.26
C PHE A 313 -10.65 1.94 -3.56
N ALA A 314 -11.52 1.83 -2.56
CA ALA A 314 -11.79 0.59 -1.82
C ALA A 314 -13.30 0.28 -1.74
N GLY A 315 -14.06 0.79 -2.71
CA GLY A 315 -15.50 0.64 -2.76
C GLY A 315 -16.25 1.78 -2.08
N VAL A 316 -17.56 1.61 -2.01
CA VAL A 316 -18.50 2.54 -1.35
C VAL A 316 -19.21 1.82 -0.20
N ASN A 317 -19.98 2.55 0.62
CA ASN A 317 -20.62 2.03 1.84
C ASN A 317 -21.42 0.73 1.65
N PHE A 318 -22.09 0.59 0.51
CA PHE A 318 -22.95 -0.54 0.20
C PHE A 318 -22.31 -1.55 -0.76
N LEU A 319 -21.12 -1.24 -1.32
CA LEU A 319 -20.41 -2.10 -2.27
C LEU A 319 -18.90 -2.00 -2.02
N PRO A 320 -18.33 -2.83 -1.14
CA PRO A 320 -16.88 -2.89 -0.91
C PRO A 320 -16.16 -3.46 -2.14
N ALA A 321 -14.94 -3.00 -2.41
CA ALA A 321 -14.17 -3.42 -3.59
C ALA A 321 -13.62 -4.87 -3.47
N PHE A 322 -13.55 -5.42 -2.25
CA PHE A 322 -12.88 -6.68 -1.94
C PHE A 322 -13.82 -7.74 -1.35
N GLY A 323 -15.09 -7.73 -1.78
CA GLY A 323 -16.14 -8.62 -1.30
C GLY A 323 -16.74 -8.18 0.03
N ARG A 324 -17.67 -8.99 0.51
CA ARG A 324 -18.35 -8.74 1.78
C ARG A 324 -17.35 -8.52 2.91
N ASP A 325 -17.50 -7.43 3.65
CA ASP A 325 -16.63 -7.02 4.74
C ASP A 325 -15.13 -6.89 4.34
N ASN A 326 -14.87 -6.65 3.05
CA ASN A 326 -13.54 -6.61 2.46
C ASN A 326 -12.71 -7.90 2.69
N ALA A 327 -13.34 -9.04 2.87
CA ALA A 327 -12.69 -10.28 3.32
C ALA A 327 -11.52 -10.72 2.43
N SER A 328 -11.58 -10.49 1.11
CA SER A 328 -10.50 -10.87 0.19
C SER A 328 -9.26 -9.99 0.30
N ALA A 329 -9.34 -8.84 0.95
CA ALA A 329 -8.18 -7.99 1.23
C ALA A 329 -7.13 -8.71 2.08
N ALA A 330 -7.53 -9.72 2.87
CA ALA A 330 -6.62 -10.60 3.61
C ALA A 330 -5.65 -11.42 2.71
N ASN A 331 -5.88 -11.47 1.41
CA ASN A 331 -5.00 -12.12 0.45
C ASN A 331 -3.78 -11.25 0.08
N VAL A 332 -3.81 -9.96 0.34
CA VAL A 332 -2.67 -9.06 0.11
C VAL A 332 -1.58 -9.37 1.14
N LYS A 333 -0.47 -9.94 0.64
CA LYS A 333 0.71 -10.34 1.42
C LYS A 333 1.97 -9.57 1.02
N THR A 334 1.81 -8.49 0.31
CA THR A 334 2.87 -7.62 -0.21
C THR A 334 2.78 -6.27 0.49
N PRO A 335 3.92 -5.63 0.83
CA PRO A 335 3.91 -4.29 1.41
C PRO A 335 3.10 -3.29 0.59
N TYR A 336 2.28 -2.50 1.27
CA TYR A 336 1.43 -1.51 0.62
C TYR A 336 1.38 -0.20 1.40
N LEU A 337 1.57 0.90 0.68
CA LEU A 337 1.38 2.26 1.18
C LEU A 337 0.15 2.88 0.53
N ALA A 338 -0.80 3.34 1.31
CA ALA A 338 -1.87 4.21 0.85
C ALA A 338 -1.61 5.64 1.32
N ILE A 339 -1.82 6.60 0.43
CA ILE A 339 -1.81 8.04 0.72
C ILE A 339 -3.19 8.58 0.34
N SER A 340 -3.96 9.05 1.30
CA SER A 340 -5.37 9.44 1.11
C SER A 340 -5.66 10.81 1.71
N GLY A 341 -6.52 11.58 1.08
CA GLY A 341 -6.96 12.87 1.59
C GLY A 341 -8.12 12.74 2.60
N THR A 342 -8.09 13.52 3.66
CA THR A 342 -9.16 13.51 4.68
C THR A 342 -10.47 14.12 4.18
N ALA A 343 -10.44 14.90 3.10
CA ALA A 343 -11.62 15.49 2.45
C ALA A 343 -12.06 14.72 1.19
N ASP A 344 -11.48 13.54 0.94
CA ASP A 344 -11.85 12.71 -0.20
C ASP A 344 -13.22 12.04 0.02
N THR A 345 -14.21 12.46 -0.77
CA THR A 345 -15.57 11.90 -0.76
C THR A 345 -15.81 10.89 -1.86
N THR A 346 -14.90 10.79 -2.84
CA THR A 346 -14.98 9.85 -3.98
C THR A 346 -14.39 8.49 -3.62
N ALA A 347 -13.23 8.50 -2.99
CA ALA A 347 -12.57 7.32 -2.42
C ALA A 347 -12.30 7.55 -0.92
N PRO A 348 -13.32 7.48 -0.07
CA PRO A 348 -13.21 7.82 1.34
C PRO A 348 -12.13 6.97 2.03
N MET A 349 -11.21 7.65 2.72
CA MET A 349 -10.05 7.05 3.37
C MET A 349 -10.41 5.91 4.33
N ASP A 350 -11.53 6.03 5.05
CA ASP A 350 -12.00 5.02 6.00
C ASP A 350 -12.32 3.67 5.34
N ARG A 351 -12.68 3.66 4.05
CA ARG A 351 -12.90 2.43 3.27
C ARG A 351 -11.60 1.69 3.03
N MET A 352 -10.56 2.43 2.61
CA MET A 352 -9.24 1.86 2.44
C MET A 352 -8.62 1.42 3.77
N GLU A 353 -8.82 2.19 4.84
CA GLU A 353 -8.40 1.82 6.19
C GLU A 353 -9.01 0.48 6.63
N GLN A 354 -10.31 0.28 6.42
CA GLN A 354 -10.99 -0.99 6.74
C GLN A 354 -10.40 -2.17 5.96
N ALA A 355 -10.15 -2.00 4.66
CA ALA A 355 -9.54 -3.05 3.84
C ALA A 355 -8.09 -3.34 4.26
N MET A 356 -7.29 -2.31 4.48
CA MET A 356 -5.88 -2.44 4.85
C MET A 356 -5.66 -3.06 6.23
N ASN A 357 -6.60 -2.93 7.14
CA ASN A 357 -6.53 -3.63 8.44
C ASN A 357 -6.54 -5.16 8.28
N LEU A 358 -6.99 -5.68 7.13
CA LEU A 358 -6.96 -7.10 6.79
C LEU A 358 -5.70 -7.54 6.05
N PHE A 359 -4.90 -6.64 5.48
CA PHE A 359 -3.66 -6.97 4.78
C PHE A 359 -2.68 -7.70 5.70
N ARG A 360 -1.92 -8.64 5.17
CA ARG A 360 -1.07 -9.55 5.96
C ARG A 360 0.43 -9.30 5.80
N ASN A 361 0.81 -8.08 5.46
CA ASN A 361 2.21 -7.65 5.41
C ASN A 361 2.31 -6.18 5.88
N SER A 362 3.49 -5.58 5.73
CA SER A 362 3.70 -4.16 6.02
C SER A 362 2.65 -3.31 5.32
N ARG A 363 2.00 -2.45 6.06
CA ARG A 363 0.91 -1.63 5.57
C ARG A 363 0.91 -0.27 6.24
N TYR A 364 0.82 0.75 5.43
CA TYR A 364 0.89 2.13 5.88
C TYR A 364 -0.22 2.93 5.22
N LEU A 365 -0.95 3.71 6.00
CA LEU A 365 -1.95 4.64 5.51
C LEU A 365 -1.60 6.04 6.02
N VAL A 366 -1.20 6.90 5.11
CA VAL A 366 -0.94 8.32 5.36
C VAL A 366 -2.18 9.13 5.02
N ALA A 367 -2.61 9.96 5.94
CA ALA A 367 -3.70 10.90 5.76
C ALA A 367 -3.14 12.30 5.49
N LEU A 368 -3.54 12.91 4.38
CA LEU A 368 -3.23 14.29 4.02
C LEU A 368 -4.41 15.19 4.43
N SER A 369 -4.19 16.11 5.36
CA SER A 369 -5.25 16.94 5.93
C SER A 369 -5.87 17.89 4.89
N GLY A 370 -7.19 17.82 4.74
CA GLY A 370 -7.96 18.71 3.85
C GLY A 370 -7.87 18.40 2.36
N VAL A 371 -7.14 17.37 1.94
CA VAL A 371 -6.98 17.00 0.53
C VAL A 371 -8.24 16.30 0.02
N PRO A 372 -8.84 16.76 -1.10
CA PRO A 372 -9.97 16.09 -1.77
C PRO A 372 -9.47 14.97 -2.70
N HIS A 373 -10.41 14.35 -3.43
CA HIS A 373 -10.06 13.39 -4.48
C HIS A 373 -9.31 14.06 -5.63
N GLY A 374 -8.18 13.50 -6.00
CA GLY A 374 -7.33 14.00 -7.10
C GLY A 374 -5.93 14.38 -6.62
N TYR A 375 -5.02 14.47 -7.58
CA TYR A 375 -3.65 14.93 -7.35
C TYR A 375 -3.50 16.34 -7.89
N GLU A 376 -2.80 17.20 -7.16
CA GLU A 376 -2.33 18.50 -7.61
C GLU A 376 -0.85 18.64 -7.30
N SER A 377 -0.12 19.42 -8.11
CA SER A 377 1.34 19.56 -7.98
C SER A 377 1.77 20.17 -6.63
N ILE A 378 0.86 20.87 -5.96
CA ILE A 378 1.10 21.40 -4.61
C ILE A 378 1.20 20.30 -3.54
N TYR A 379 0.69 19.09 -3.82
CA TYR A 379 0.80 17.93 -2.92
C TYR A 379 2.05 17.08 -3.18
N ALA A 380 2.86 17.48 -4.15
CA ALA A 380 3.99 16.67 -4.61
C ALA A 380 5.00 16.36 -3.50
N ASP A 381 5.31 17.34 -2.67
CA ASP A 381 6.28 17.17 -1.59
C ASP A 381 5.84 16.09 -0.60
N ASP A 382 4.57 16.12 -0.20
CA ASP A 382 4.00 15.12 0.72
C ASP A 382 3.90 13.75 0.04
N VAL A 383 3.31 13.69 -1.16
CA VAL A 383 3.11 12.43 -1.88
C VAL A 383 4.44 11.73 -2.17
N PHE A 384 5.45 12.43 -2.69
CA PHE A 384 6.74 11.83 -3.00
C PHE A 384 7.63 11.66 -1.77
N GLY A 385 7.48 12.53 -0.75
CA GLY A 385 8.14 12.39 0.54
C GLY A 385 7.81 11.08 1.26
N TRP A 386 6.59 10.57 1.07
CA TRP A 386 6.18 9.26 1.56
C TRP A 386 6.46 8.13 0.56
N THR A 387 6.20 8.35 -0.72
CA THR A 387 6.31 7.33 -1.77
C THR A 387 7.73 6.84 -1.97
N ILE A 388 8.70 7.76 -2.11
CA ILE A 388 10.07 7.39 -2.49
C ILE A 388 10.78 6.58 -1.39
N PRO A 389 10.79 7.00 -0.11
CA PRO A 389 11.40 6.18 0.93
C PRO A 389 10.76 4.80 1.08
N PHE A 390 9.43 4.70 0.91
CA PHE A 390 8.74 3.42 0.91
C PHE A 390 9.18 2.51 -0.25
N LEU A 391 9.22 3.03 -1.48
CA LEU A 391 9.65 2.27 -2.65
C LEU A 391 11.14 1.92 -2.57
N ASP A 392 11.99 2.81 -2.09
CA ASP A 392 13.41 2.54 -1.89
C ASP A 392 13.61 1.41 -0.86
N ALA A 393 12.84 1.43 0.22
CA ALA A 393 12.88 0.39 1.24
C ALA A 393 12.44 -0.99 0.70
N TYR A 394 11.27 -1.05 0.07
CA TYR A 394 10.62 -2.33 -0.23
C TYR A 394 10.87 -2.84 -1.66
N VAL A 395 11.12 -1.96 -2.63
CA VAL A 395 11.42 -2.35 -4.02
C VAL A 395 12.92 -2.42 -4.26
N LYS A 396 13.69 -1.41 -3.83
CA LYS A 396 15.15 -1.43 -3.97
C LYS A 396 15.83 -2.27 -2.88
N GLY A 397 15.17 -2.52 -1.74
CA GLY A 397 15.70 -3.26 -0.61
C GLY A 397 16.68 -2.45 0.25
N ASP A 398 16.52 -1.12 0.26
CA ASP A 398 17.35 -0.22 1.07
C ASP A 398 16.87 -0.20 2.53
N THR A 399 17.62 -0.87 3.39
CA THR A 399 17.32 -0.94 4.83
C THR A 399 17.44 0.41 5.53
N SER A 400 18.30 1.32 5.01
CA SER A 400 18.41 2.66 5.56
C SER A 400 17.20 3.52 5.24
N ALA A 401 16.62 3.35 4.05
CA ALA A 401 15.35 3.97 3.68
C ALA A 401 14.20 3.45 4.55
N LEU A 402 14.16 2.14 4.85
CA LEU A 402 13.16 1.58 5.77
C LEU A 402 13.28 2.19 7.16
N ALA A 403 14.50 2.25 7.71
CA ALA A 403 14.74 2.81 9.04
C ALA A 403 14.32 4.29 9.15
N LYS A 404 14.48 5.05 8.08
CA LYS A 404 13.98 6.43 8.00
C LYS A 404 12.46 6.48 7.86
N PHE A 405 11.91 5.70 6.94
CA PHE A 405 10.48 5.68 6.64
C PHE A 405 9.63 5.37 7.89
N VAL A 406 10.02 4.38 8.71
CA VAL A 406 9.28 4.02 9.93
C VAL A 406 9.37 5.08 11.03
N GLN A 407 10.32 6.00 10.96
CA GLN A 407 10.44 7.13 11.89
C GLN A 407 9.76 8.39 11.38
N GLN A 408 9.32 8.40 10.13
CA GLN A 408 8.72 9.57 9.50
C GLN A 408 7.34 9.86 10.11
N LYS A 409 7.14 11.11 10.47
CA LYS A 409 5.90 11.60 11.05
C LYS A 409 5.13 12.50 10.10
N ASP A 410 5.84 13.36 9.41
CA ASP A 410 5.31 14.46 8.63
C ASP A 410 6.37 14.97 7.65
N ILE A 411 5.96 15.63 6.59
CA ILE A 411 6.83 16.36 5.66
C ILE A 411 6.79 17.84 6.00
N ARG A 412 7.93 18.39 6.38
CA ARG A 412 8.03 19.78 6.84
C ARG A 412 7.62 20.77 5.76
N GLY A 413 6.70 21.66 6.09
CA GLY A 413 6.27 22.75 5.23
C GLY A 413 5.31 22.36 4.11
N GLY A 414 4.92 21.08 4.03
CA GLY A 414 3.85 20.58 3.19
C GLY A 414 2.47 20.70 3.86
N LEU A 415 1.61 19.76 3.53
CA LEU A 415 0.34 19.55 4.20
C LEU A 415 0.56 18.95 5.60
N ASP A 416 -0.47 19.02 6.42
CA ASP A 416 -0.47 18.38 7.74
C ASP A 416 -0.74 16.88 7.55
N ASP A 417 0.32 16.04 7.58
CA ASP A 417 0.27 14.61 7.36
C ASP A 417 0.18 13.85 8.68
N PHE A 418 -0.49 12.70 8.66
CA PHE A 418 -0.41 11.79 9.80
C PHE A 418 -0.67 10.32 9.39
N MET A 419 0.00 9.42 10.09
CA MET A 419 -0.22 7.98 9.90
C MET A 419 -1.51 7.51 10.57
N ARG A 420 -2.38 6.87 9.78
CA ARG A 420 -3.57 6.15 10.26
C ARG A 420 -3.26 4.68 10.51
N ILE A 421 -2.41 4.09 9.66
CA ILE A 421 -1.86 2.74 9.83
C ILE A 421 -0.36 2.84 9.61
N ASP A 422 0.43 2.23 10.51
CA ASP A 422 1.90 2.26 10.50
C ASP A 422 2.52 0.90 10.85
N TYR A 423 1.95 -0.18 10.34
CA TYR A 423 2.43 -1.51 10.65
C TYR A 423 3.56 -1.96 9.74
N THR A 424 4.72 -2.24 10.31
CA THR A 424 5.86 -2.87 9.65
C THR A 424 5.89 -4.35 9.97
N ALA A 425 5.68 -5.19 8.95
CA ALA A 425 5.83 -6.63 9.11
C ALA A 425 7.32 -6.97 9.31
N PRO A 426 7.62 -7.96 10.16
CA PRO A 426 8.99 -8.41 10.33
C PRO A 426 9.56 -8.92 9.01
N THR A 427 10.84 -8.64 8.80
CA THR A 427 11.60 -9.18 7.66
C THR A 427 11.84 -10.69 7.83
N THR A 428 12.46 -11.33 6.85
CA THR A 428 12.84 -12.75 6.94
C THR A 428 13.63 -13.00 8.23
N LEU A 429 13.19 -13.98 9.02
CA LEU A 429 13.83 -14.36 10.28
C LEU A 429 15.32 -14.66 10.08
N ALA A 430 16.18 -13.95 10.76
CA ALA A 430 17.59 -14.29 10.85
C ALA A 430 17.78 -15.53 11.76
N ALA A 431 18.92 -16.18 11.64
CA ALA A 431 19.23 -17.32 12.51
C ALA A 431 19.08 -16.94 14.00
N GLY A 432 18.32 -17.72 14.74
CA GLY A 432 18.05 -17.48 16.16
C GLY A 432 16.93 -16.45 16.44
N GLN A 433 16.24 -15.97 15.41
CA GLN A 433 15.01 -15.18 15.56
C GLN A 433 13.76 -16.08 15.49
N LEU A 434 12.70 -15.63 16.16
CA LEU A 434 11.36 -16.19 16.13
C LEU A 434 10.39 -15.05 15.82
N LEU A 435 9.21 -15.42 15.31
CA LEU A 435 8.12 -14.49 15.08
C LEU A 435 7.15 -14.52 16.25
N ALA A 436 6.99 -13.43 16.99
CA ALA A 436 5.89 -13.26 17.93
C ALA A 436 4.65 -12.75 17.19
N GLU A 437 3.51 -13.40 17.40
CA GLU A 437 2.23 -13.08 16.75
C GLU A 437 1.19 -12.67 17.77
N GLU A 438 0.39 -11.66 17.41
CA GLU A 438 -0.70 -11.15 18.25
C GLU A 438 -2.02 -11.85 17.94
N PHE A 439 -2.70 -12.27 18.97
CA PHE A 439 -4.07 -12.78 18.96
C PHE A 439 -4.98 -11.86 19.75
N TYR A 440 -6.25 -11.81 19.36
CA TYR A 440 -7.30 -11.08 20.06
C TYR A 440 -8.50 -11.97 20.29
N ASN A 441 -9.04 -11.91 21.50
CA ASN A 441 -10.29 -12.57 21.86
C ASN A 441 -11.43 -11.55 21.94
N SER A 442 -12.39 -11.66 21.03
CA SER A 442 -13.53 -10.73 20.94
C SER A 442 -14.51 -10.82 22.10
N GLY A 443 -14.63 -12.01 22.73
CA GLY A 443 -15.50 -12.22 23.89
C GLY A 443 -14.91 -11.65 25.18
N LEU A 444 -13.59 -11.74 25.36
CA LEU A 444 -12.88 -11.22 26.52
C LEU A 444 -12.42 -9.76 26.33
N ASN A 445 -12.30 -9.28 25.10
CA ASN A 445 -11.63 -8.04 24.73
C ASN A 445 -10.16 -8.02 25.20
N HIS A 446 -9.47 -9.16 25.06
CA HIS A 446 -8.08 -9.36 25.47
C HIS A 446 -7.16 -9.62 24.31
N TYR A 447 -5.93 -9.13 24.44
CA TYR A 447 -4.82 -9.39 23.54
C TYR A 447 -3.84 -10.38 24.16
N PHE A 448 -3.20 -11.18 23.30
CA PHE A 448 -2.19 -12.16 23.68
C PHE A 448 -1.12 -12.22 22.59
N ILE A 449 0.15 -12.38 22.98
CA ILE A 449 1.27 -12.54 22.07
C ILE A 449 2.02 -13.83 22.37
N THR A 450 2.45 -14.55 21.31
CA THR A 450 3.32 -15.71 21.49
C THR A 450 4.27 -15.91 20.32
N ALA A 451 5.49 -16.37 20.63
CA ALA A 451 6.49 -16.83 19.65
C ALA A 451 6.52 -18.37 19.52
N ASP A 452 5.83 -19.10 20.41
CA ASP A 452 5.79 -20.55 20.40
C ASP A 452 4.85 -21.10 19.29
N SER A 453 5.38 -21.92 18.41
CA SER A 453 4.65 -22.46 17.25
C SER A 453 3.54 -23.44 17.66
N THR A 454 3.74 -24.19 18.76
CA THR A 454 2.76 -25.14 19.28
C THR A 454 1.57 -24.40 19.88
N GLU A 455 1.85 -23.35 20.65
CA GLU A 455 0.83 -22.49 21.23
C GLU A 455 0.00 -21.78 20.16
N LYS A 456 0.64 -21.24 19.10
CA LYS A 456 -0.06 -20.66 17.95
C LYS A 456 -1.01 -21.66 17.29
N THR A 457 -0.51 -22.87 17.02
CA THR A 457 -1.31 -23.94 16.41
C THR A 457 -2.50 -24.33 17.30
N SER A 458 -2.29 -24.40 18.61
CA SER A 458 -3.35 -24.68 19.59
C SER A 458 -4.43 -23.60 19.57
N ILE A 459 -4.04 -22.31 19.55
CA ILE A 459 -5.00 -21.20 19.49
C ILE A 459 -5.81 -21.24 18.18
N ASP A 460 -5.14 -21.43 17.04
CA ASP A 460 -5.79 -21.51 15.72
C ASP A 460 -6.77 -22.67 15.58
N SER A 461 -6.50 -23.78 16.28
CA SER A 461 -7.38 -24.96 16.32
C SER A 461 -8.47 -24.90 17.40
N GLY A 462 -8.57 -23.77 18.14
CA GLY A 462 -9.56 -23.56 19.17
C GLY A 462 -9.18 -24.14 20.55
N GLY A 463 -7.96 -24.62 20.73
CA GLY A 463 -7.48 -25.19 22.02
C GLY A 463 -7.42 -24.19 23.17
N ALA A 464 -7.37 -22.89 22.88
CA ALA A 464 -7.43 -21.81 23.86
C ALA A 464 -8.87 -21.38 24.21
N GLY A 465 -9.88 -22.07 23.70
CA GLY A 465 -11.28 -21.70 23.83
C GLY A 465 -11.78 -20.76 22.73
N PRO A 466 -13.09 -20.44 22.71
CA PRO A 466 -13.70 -19.66 21.63
C PRO A 466 -13.30 -18.19 21.65
N GLY A 467 -13.39 -17.55 20.49
CA GLY A 467 -13.27 -16.10 20.31
C GLY A 467 -11.87 -15.59 19.97
N TRP A 468 -10.85 -16.43 19.99
CA TRP A 468 -9.49 -16.05 19.60
C TRP A 468 -9.31 -16.03 18.08
N SER A 469 -8.66 -14.99 17.59
CA SER A 469 -8.27 -14.86 16.18
C SER A 469 -6.95 -14.09 16.07
N ARG A 470 -6.18 -14.36 15.01
CA ARG A 470 -4.97 -13.60 14.68
C ARG A 470 -5.36 -12.18 14.26
N THR A 471 -4.66 -11.18 14.79
CA THR A 471 -4.89 -9.77 14.44
C THR A 471 -4.13 -9.35 13.16
N GLY A 472 -3.14 -10.14 12.76
CA GLY A 472 -2.20 -9.79 11.70
C GLY A 472 -1.06 -8.87 12.15
N TYR A 473 -0.99 -8.47 13.42
CA TYR A 473 0.18 -7.82 14.00
C TYR A 473 1.17 -8.87 14.49
N GLN A 474 2.46 -8.62 14.22
CA GLN A 474 3.56 -9.52 14.57
C GLN A 474 4.88 -8.75 14.61
N PHE A 475 5.87 -9.29 15.29
CA PHE A 475 7.21 -8.71 15.35
C PHE A 475 8.27 -9.79 15.63
N ASN A 476 9.50 -9.54 15.19
CA ASN A 476 10.61 -10.46 15.43
C ASN A 476 11.07 -10.40 16.89
N VAL A 477 11.48 -11.55 17.41
CA VAL A 477 12.08 -11.73 18.74
C VAL A 477 13.25 -12.70 18.65
N TYR A 478 14.03 -12.90 19.71
CA TYR A 478 15.10 -13.89 19.71
C TYR A 478 14.70 -15.14 20.52
N SER A 479 15.18 -16.31 20.06
CA SER A 479 14.93 -17.60 20.73
C SER A 479 15.78 -17.81 21.98
N SER A 480 16.91 -17.09 22.10
CA SER A 480 17.88 -17.27 23.18
C SER A 480 18.68 -16.00 23.45
N PRO A 481 19.38 -15.92 24.63
CA PRO A 481 20.34 -14.85 24.85
C PRO A 481 21.45 -14.88 23.78
N ALA A 482 22.14 -13.76 23.60
CA ALA A 482 23.26 -13.71 22.68
C ALA A 482 24.31 -14.77 23.07
N SER A 483 24.62 -15.69 22.16
CA SER A 483 25.67 -16.69 22.39
C SER A 483 27.01 -16.19 21.83
N GLY A 484 27.96 -15.96 22.71
CA GLY A 484 29.41 -16.16 22.49
C GLY A 484 30.21 -15.27 21.55
N VAL A 485 29.62 -14.27 20.86
CA VAL A 485 30.36 -13.30 20.04
C VAL A 485 29.86 -11.91 20.37
N GLN A 486 30.76 -10.96 20.58
CA GLN A 486 30.47 -9.55 20.86
C GLN A 486 29.48 -8.97 19.83
N THR A 487 28.17 -9.07 20.13
CA THR A 487 27.18 -8.28 19.44
C THR A 487 26.85 -7.07 20.33
N PRO A 488 26.85 -5.85 19.79
CA PRO A 488 26.59 -4.64 20.59
C PRO A 488 25.12 -4.52 21.04
N ILE A 489 24.27 -5.51 20.77
CA ILE A 489 22.86 -5.49 21.09
C ILE A 489 22.61 -6.28 22.38
N ASP A 490 22.24 -5.55 23.45
CA ASP A 490 21.91 -6.12 24.75
C ASP A 490 20.53 -6.83 24.70
N ARG A 491 20.54 -8.17 24.65
CA ARG A 491 19.35 -9.01 24.66
C ARG A 491 18.95 -9.33 26.09
N VAL A 492 17.69 -9.08 26.42
CA VAL A 492 17.10 -9.34 27.73
C VAL A 492 15.94 -10.33 27.63
N PRO A 493 15.71 -11.16 28.67
CA PRO A 493 14.56 -12.06 28.70
C PRO A 493 13.28 -11.27 28.90
N VAL A 494 12.21 -11.72 28.27
CA VAL A 494 10.84 -11.22 28.51
C VAL A 494 10.14 -12.20 29.46
N CYS A 495 9.90 -11.78 30.68
CA CYS A 495 9.12 -12.53 31.65
C CYS A 495 7.66 -12.64 31.21
N ARG A 496 7.08 -13.84 31.26
CA ARG A 496 5.66 -14.09 31.01
C ARG A 496 4.97 -14.54 32.29
N PHE A 497 3.79 -14.00 32.50
CA PHE A 497 2.93 -14.31 33.62
C PHE A 497 1.52 -14.61 33.15
N TYR A 498 0.84 -15.54 33.83
CA TYR A 498 -0.59 -15.78 33.68
C TYR A 498 -1.31 -15.46 34.98
N GLY A 499 -2.50 -14.90 34.90
CA GLY A 499 -3.28 -14.60 36.12
C GLY A 499 -3.61 -15.86 36.89
N THR A 500 -3.34 -15.86 38.20
CA THR A 500 -3.57 -17.02 39.09
C THR A 500 -5.04 -17.42 39.06
N PRO A 501 -5.40 -18.66 38.70
CA PRO A 501 -6.79 -19.10 38.62
C PRO A 501 -7.54 -18.86 39.93
N GLY A 502 -8.70 -18.18 39.82
CA GLY A 502 -9.55 -17.82 40.98
C GLY A 502 -9.07 -16.63 41.80
N ILE A 503 -7.89 -16.08 41.54
CA ILE A 503 -7.32 -14.93 42.24
C ILE A 503 -7.00 -13.79 41.29
N GLY A 504 -6.24 -14.08 40.24
CA GLY A 504 -5.80 -13.11 39.22
C GLY A 504 -6.71 -13.04 37.98
N PRO A 505 -6.42 -12.13 37.04
CA PRO A 505 -7.19 -11.99 35.82
C PRO A 505 -6.98 -13.17 34.86
N ASN A 506 -7.97 -13.49 34.03
CA ASN A 506 -7.82 -14.46 32.92
C ASN A 506 -7.06 -13.82 31.77
N SER A 507 -5.77 -13.57 31.96
CA SER A 507 -4.94 -12.77 31.06
C SER A 507 -3.46 -13.06 31.25
N HIS A 508 -2.65 -12.65 30.25
CA HIS A 508 -1.19 -12.70 30.33
C HIS A 508 -0.59 -11.31 30.48
N PHE A 509 0.55 -11.25 31.14
CA PHE A 509 1.38 -10.07 31.27
C PHE A 509 2.82 -10.37 30.87
N TYR A 510 3.47 -9.40 30.20
CA TYR A 510 4.86 -9.53 29.71
C TYR A 510 5.68 -8.31 30.13
N THR A 511 6.93 -8.55 30.51
CA THR A 511 7.88 -7.47 30.77
C THR A 511 9.32 -7.88 30.47
N ALA A 512 10.08 -6.96 29.87
CA ALA A 512 11.52 -7.05 29.67
C ALA A 512 12.31 -6.31 30.79
N ASP A 513 11.61 -5.57 31.66
CA ASP A 513 12.20 -4.91 32.81
C ASP A 513 12.39 -5.89 33.95
N ALA A 514 13.65 -6.07 34.39
CA ALA A 514 13.98 -7.02 35.43
C ALA A 514 13.36 -6.67 36.80
N ALA A 515 13.25 -5.37 37.12
CA ALA A 515 12.67 -4.94 38.38
C ALA A 515 11.15 -5.16 38.38
N GLU A 516 10.47 -4.83 37.27
CA GLU A 516 9.02 -5.12 37.11
C GLU A 516 8.76 -6.64 37.15
N CYS A 517 9.61 -7.46 36.50
CA CYS A 517 9.52 -8.91 36.56
C CYS A 517 9.58 -9.44 38.00
N GLU A 518 10.52 -8.97 38.81
CA GLU A 518 10.66 -9.37 40.22
C GLU A 518 9.52 -8.84 41.11
N LEU A 519 8.92 -7.72 40.79
CA LEU A 519 7.73 -7.22 41.49
C LEU A 519 6.52 -8.09 41.21
N VAL A 520 6.24 -8.41 39.95
CA VAL A 520 5.10 -9.24 39.57
C VAL A 520 5.25 -10.68 40.05
N ARG A 521 6.45 -11.24 40.12
CA ARG A 521 6.70 -12.56 40.75
C ARG A 521 6.25 -12.67 42.21
N LYS A 522 6.23 -11.56 42.96
CA LYS A 522 5.80 -11.50 44.35
C LYS A 522 4.30 -11.30 44.50
N ASP A 523 3.62 -10.95 43.44
CA ASP A 523 2.17 -10.73 43.44
C ASP A 523 1.44 -12.08 43.32
N ARG A 524 0.58 -12.39 44.32
CA ARG A 524 -0.21 -13.63 44.37
C ARG A 524 -1.24 -13.73 43.23
N GLY A 525 -1.59 -12.63 42.58
CA GLY A 525 -2.48 -12.58 41.44
C GLY A 525 -1.86 -13.10 40.16
N TRP A 526 -0.54 -13.33 40.12
CA TRP A 526 0.19 -13.72 38.91
C TRP A 526 1.06 -14.95 39.13
N LEU A 527 0.98 -15.91 38.18
CA LEU A 527 1.85 -17.07 38.08
C LEU A 527 2.95 -16.80 37.07
N TYR A 528 4.20 -16.95 37.44
CA TYR A 528 5.32 -16.87 36.55
C TYR A 528 5.41 -18.12 35.67
N GLU A 529 5.34 -17.94 34.34
CA GLU A 529 5.40 -19.03 33.37
C GLU A 529 6.80 -19.22 32.75
N GLY A 530 7.74 -18.31 33.03
CA GLY A 530 9.08 -18.37 32.47
C GLY A 530 9.42 -17.22 31.54
N THR A 531 10.46 -17.43 30.71
CA THR A 531 10.86 -16.50 29.65
C THR A 531 10.08 -16.85 28.37
N ALA A 532 9.27 -15.91 27.86
CA ALA A 532 8.53 -16.09 26.63
C ALA A 532 9.45 -16.09 25.39
N PHE A 533 10.36 -15.14 25.36
CA PHE A 533 11.35 -14.93 24.31
C PHE A 533 12.41 -13.93 24.80
N TRP A 534 13.40 -13.64 23.96
CA TRP A 534 14.40 -12.60 24.23
C TRP A 534 14.18 -11.42 23.29
N ILE A 535 14.53 -10.21 23.75
CA ILE A 535 14.29 -8.96 23.05
C ILE A 535 15.46 -7.99 23.23
N THR A 536 15.60 -6.98 22.37
CA THR A 536 16.58 -5.92 22.59
C THR A 536 16.11 -4.97 23.69
N ARG A 537 17.04 -4.63 24.61
CA ARG A 537 16.78 -3.67 25.69
C ARG A 537 16.53 -2.28 25.11
N VAL A 538 15.60 -1.55 25.75
CA VAL A 538 15.42 -0.12 25.51
C VAL A 538 16.68 0.64 25.98
N ALA A 539 17.25 1.45 25.13
CA ALA A 539 18.38 2.29 25.46
C ALA A 539 17.93 3.55 26.20
N ALA A 540 18.64 3.89 27.27
CA ALA A 540 18.46 5.13 28.00
C ALA A 540 19.62 6.07 27.67
N THR A 541 19.33 7.23 27.09
CA THR A 541 20.32 8.27 26.77
C THR A 541 20.04 9.54 27.57
N PRO A 542 21.08 10.22 28.11
CA PRO A 542 20.86 11.52 28.74
C PRO A 542 20.33 12.52 27.70
N SER A 543 19.24 13.21 28.01
CA SER A 543 18.74 14.28 27.12
C SER A 543 19.64 15.51 27.22
N SER A 544 20.17 15.97 26.09
CA SER A 544 21.06 17.13 25.98
C SER A 544 20.31 18.46 25.95
N GLY A 545 19.53 18.80 27.00
CA GLY A 545 18.84 20.09 26.98
C GLY A 545 18.08 20.38 28.27
N GLY A 546 18.75 20.97 29.25
CA GLY A 546 18.12 21.51 30.46
C GLY A 546 18.82 21.13 31.76
N THR A 547 18.67 21.93 32.81
CA THR A 547 19.29 21.78 34.14
C THR A 547 18.72 20.63 34.99
N GLY A 548 18.07 19.63 34.36
CA GLY A 548 17.61 18.39 34.98
C GLY A 548 17.95 17.21 34.07
N SER A 549 18.67 16.20 34.57
CA SER A 549 19.00 14.96 33.84
C SER A 549 17.75 14.14 33.63
N THR A 550 16.99 14.42 32.57
CA THR A 550 15.91 13.52 32.10
C THR A 550 16.52 12.49 31.16
N LEU A 551 16.20 11.20 31.36
CA LEU A 551 16.59 10.13 30.44
C LEU A 551 15.59 10.07 29.27
N ALA A 552 16.10 10.12 28.07
CA ALA A 552 15.32 9.78 26.87
C ALA A 552 15.46 8.27 26.60
N TYR A 553 14.35 7.61 26.32
CA TYR A 553 14.31 6.19 26.00
C TYR A 553 14.09 6.00 24.50
N SER A 554 14.92 5.17 23.87
CA SER A 554 14.82 4.88 22.44
C SER A 554 15.23 3.45 22.13
N CYS A 555 14.89 3.00 20.93
CA CYS A 555 15.38 1.73 20.41
C CYS A 555 16.69 1.92 19.65
N PRO A 556 17.65 0.98 19.82
CA PRO A 556 18.89 0.97 19.04
C PRO A 556 18.64 0.81 17.54
N ASP A 557 19.58 1.23 16.71
CA ASP A 557 19.54 1.04 15.26
C ASP A 557 19.32 -0.43 14.88
N GLY A 558 18.52 -0.66 13.83
CA GLY A 558 18.13 -2.00 13.39
C GLY A 558 17.03 -2.64 14.23
N THR A 559 16.39 -1.86 15.11
CA THR A 559 15.24 -2.32 15.90
C THR A 559 14.05 -1.37 15.80
N ILE A 560 12.86 -1.86 16.10
CA ILE A 560 11.61 -1.10 16.12
C ILE A 560 10.98 -1.11 17.52
N ALA A 561 10.41 0.01 17.94
CA ALA A 561 9.78 0.18 19.24
C ALA A 561 8.55 -0.73 19.40
N ILE A 562 8.46 -1.44 20.53
CA ILE A 562 7.23 -2.08 20.99
C ILE A 562 6.66 -1.24 22.12
N ASN A 563 5.47 -0.71 21.91
CA ASN A 563 4.71 0.04 22.89
C ASN A 563 3.71 -0.87 23.60
N ARG A 564 3.42 -0.54 24.87
CA ARG A 564 2.45 -1.25 25.71
C ARG A 564 1.25 -0.36 26.00
N ALA A 565 0.05 -0.94 25.94
CA ALA A 565 -1.18 -0.31 26.41
C ALA A 565 -1.89 -1.20 27.42
N TYR A 566 -2.53 -0.60 28.43
CA TYR A 566 -3.20 -1.25 29.55
C TYR A 566 -4.69 -0.89 29.57
N ASN A 567 -5.57 -1.89 29.78
CA ASN A 567 -7.03 -1.73 29.73
C ASN A 567 -7.67 -1.06 30.94
N ASN A 568 -6.92 -0.72 31.99
CA ASN A 568 -7.37 -0.06 33.24
C ASN A 568 -8.42 -0.85 34.06
N ARG A 569 -8.50 -2.17 33.92
CA ARG A 569 -9.58 -2.99 34.49
C ARG A 569 -9.15 -3.86 35.69
N TRP A 570 -8.12 -3.46 36.44
CA TRP A 570 -7.64 -4.22 37.60
C TRP A 570 -8.70 -4.38 38.69
N LYS A 571 -9.57 -3.38 38.90
CA LYS A 571 -10.67 -3.44 39.92
C LYS A 571 -11.70 -4.52 39.59
N GLN A 572 -11.83 -4.88 38.32
CA GLN A 572 -12.73 -5.92 37.85
C GLN A 572 -12.05 -7.29 37.77
N ASN A 573 -10.80 -7.39 38.20
CA ASN A 573 -9.93 -8.55 38.00
C ASN A 573 -9.82 -8.99 36.54
N ASP A 574 -9.72 -7.99 35.64
CA ASP A 574 -9.77 -8.16 34.16
C ASP A 574 -8.63 -7.38 33.49
N SER A 575 -7.46 -7.35 34.16
CA SER A 575 -6.26 -6.68 33.63
C SER A 575 -5.79 -7.35 32.35
N ASN A 576 -5.61 -6.57 31.27
CA ASN A 576 -4.98 -7.04 30.03
C ASN A 576 -4.10 -5.95 29.44
N HIS A 577 -3.05 -6.37 28.74
CA HIS A 577 -2.12 -5.48 28.05
C HIS A 577 -2.03 -5.86 26.57
N ARG A 578 -1.91 -4.83 25.73
CA ARG A 578 -1.58 -4.98 24.32
C ARG A 578 -0.15 -4.51 24.06
N PHE A 579 0.61 -5.28 23.26
CA PHE A 579 1.97 -4.98 22.85
C PHE A 579 2.01 -4.87 21.33
N SER A 580 2.49 -3.76 20.78
CA SER A 580 2.54 -3.60 19.34
C SER A 580 3.67 -2.66 18.92
N THR A 581 4.20 -2.90 17.72
CA THR A 581 5.12 -1.99 17.05
C THR A 581 4.40 -0.86 16.31
N SER A 582 3.06 -0.91 16.23
CA SER A 582 2.22 0.07 15.55
C SER A 582 1.76 1.18 16.52
N ASN A 583 2.14 2.42 16.23
CA ASN A 583 1.67 3.59 16.97
C ASN A 583 0.17 3.83 16.74
N SER A 584 -0.34 3.55 15.53
CA SER A 584 -1.77 3.67 15.24
C SER A 584 -2.60 2.65 16.03
N ALA A 585 -2.08 1.41 16.24
CA ALA A 585 -2.71 0.45 17.13
C ALA A 585 -2.76 0.94 18.57
N MET A 586 -1.71 1.63 19.05
CA MET A 586 -1.70 2.25 20.38
C MET A 586 -2.68 3.44 20.48
N ALA A 587 -2.79 4.26 19.44
CA ALA A 587 -3.77 5.34 19.37
C ALA A 587 -5.20 4.79 19.46
N GLN A 588 -5.53 3.72 18.73
CA GLN A 588 -6.82 3.04 18.82
C GLN A 588 -7.11 2.51 20.24
N MET A 589 -6.09 2.03 20.98
CA MET A 589 -6.28 1.63 22.37
C MET A 589 -6.61 2.83 23.25
N LYS A 590 -5.93 3.96 23.06
CA LYS A 590 -6.24 5.22 23.75
C LYS A 590 -7.68 5.66 23.51
N ASP A 591 -8.15 5.60 22.26
CA ASP A 591 -9.53 5.95 21.91
C ASP A 591 -10.56 5.02 22.56
N LYS A 592 -10.18 3.76 22.83
CA LYS A 592 -10.97 2.79 23.59
C LYS A 592 -10.86 2.96 25.11
N GLY A 593 -10.17 4.00 25.61
CA GLY A 593 -10.02 4.29 27.04
C GLY A 593 -8.90 3.52 27.74
N TRP A 594 -8.00 2.86 26.98
CA TRP A 594 -6.81 2.23 27.55
C TRP A 594 -5.73 3.29 27.86
N THR A 595 -4.87 3.00 28.81
CA THR A 595 -3.67 3.82 29.06
C THR A 595 -2.53 3.32 28.18
N VAL A 596 -2.00 4.17 27.32
CA VAL A 596 -0.76 3.88 26.56
C VAL A 596 0.42 4.18 27.47
N GLU A 597 1.15 3.14 27.86
CA GLU A 597 2.29 3.22 28.79
C GLU A 597 3.60 3.56 28.07
N GLY A 598 3.61 3.46 26.74
CA GLY A 598 4.75 3.82 25.88
C GLY A 598 5.71 2.67 25.61
N LEU A 599 6.94 3.02 25.27
CA LEU A 599 8.01 2.12 24.85
C LEU A 599 8.46 1.20 25.99
N VAL A 600 8.36 -0.11 25.80
CA VAL A 600 8.76 -1.11 26.80
C VAL A 600 9.79 -2.12 26.31
N MET A 601 9.91 -2.32 24.99
CA MET A 601 10.83 -3.29 24.37
C MET A 601 11.21 -2.82 22.96
N CYS A 602 12.28 -3.40 22.39
CA CYS A 602 12.72 -3.12 21.01
C CYS A 602 12.83 -4.42 20.22
N ALA A 603 11.99 -4.62 19.21
CA ALA A 603 12.02 -5.78 18.33
C ALA A 603 13.12 -5.61 17.25
N PRO A 604 13.87 -6.66 16.87
CA PRO A 604 14.71 -6.61 15.68
C PRO A 604 13.86 -6.45 14.41
N LEU A 605 14.35 -5.63 13.47
CA LEU A 605 13.71 -5.41 12.15
C LEU A 605 13.83 -6.64 11.26
#